data_9eb850130a7c418d3e731e5294eef180
#
_entry.id   9eb850130a7c418d3e731e5294eef180
#
_cell.length_a   1.000
_cell.length_b   1.000
_cell.length_c   1.000
_cell.angle_alpha   90.00
_cell.angle_beta   90.00
_cell.angle_gamma   90.00
#
_symmetry.space_group_name_H-M   'P 1'
#
loop_
_entity.id
_entity.type
_entity.pdbx_description
1 polymer ?
#
loop_
_entity_poly.entity_id
_entity_poly.type
_entity_poly.pdbx_seq_one_letter_code
_entity_poly.pdbx_strand_id
1 'polypeptide(L)'
;SDEICSSSTMCRFENDVTEEDLLAIQEMFVTMFVLSYNGKEPGHIILDCDDTNVDTHGAQELTIFNSYYDSYCYMPLLVFEGHSGKMILPLLKPGRRNKTANIADTLQWLITVLREAWPNTIITVRGDSHFCSYEFMDWAFYQKKILFVTGLSANSILLSNPVVKQLIEQVKHDYELFHHPCRKFGSFHYAAGTWKIA
;
A
#
# COMPACT_ATOMS: atom_id res chain seq x y z
N SER A 1 14.78 8.41 -40.20
CA SER A 1 14.19 8.12 -38.91
C SER A 1 12.72 8.47 -39.01
N ASP A 2 11.87 7.47 -39.00
CA ASP A 2 10.44 7.66 -39.04
C ASP A 2 10.04 8.24 -37.68
N GLU A 3 9.76 9.55 -37.64
CA GLU A 3 9.18 10.19 -36.45
C GLU A 3 7.76 9.66 -36.32
N ILE A 4 7.50 8.95 -35.22
CA ILE A 4 6.20 8.34 -34.97
C ILE A 4 5.12 9.42 -34.75
N CYS A 5 5.46 10.54 -34.13
CA CYS A 5 4.59 11.72 -33.99
C CYS A 5 5.40 12.98 -33.66
N SER A 6 4.82 14.17 -33.88
CA SER A 6 5.43 15.45 -33.47
C SER A 6 5.29 15.67 -31.97
N SER A 7 6.17 16.50 -31.37
CA SER A 7 6.09 16.88 -29.96
C SER A 7 4.72 17.49 -29.60
N SER A 8 4.10 18.25 -30.50
CA SER A 8 2.77 18.84 -30.28
C SER A 8 1.65 17.80 -30.29
N THR A 9 1.81 16.72 -31.05
CA THR A 9 0.87 15.60 -31.06
C THR A 9 0.99 14.80 -29.78
N MET A 10 2.22 14.55 -29.28
CA MET A 10 2.47 13.89 -28.03
C MET A 10 1.90 14.68 -26.85
N CYS A 11 2.16 15.98 -26.81
CA CYS A 11 1.63 16.86 -25.76
C CYS A 11 0.09 16.88 -25.74
N ARG A 12 -0.57 16.87 -26.90
CA ARG A 12 -2.03 16.75 -26.96
C ARG A 12 -2.51 15.40 -26.43
N PHE A 13 -1.88 14.32 -26.83
CA PHE A 13 -2.21 12.98 -26.35
C PHE A 13 -2.09 12.86 -24.82
N GLU A 14 -1.03 13.42 -24.23
CA GLU A 14 -0.83 13.43 -22.78
C GLU A 14 -1.87 14.27 -22.04
N ASN A 15 -2.36 15.35 -22.64
CA ASN A 15 -3.33 16.24 -22.00
C ASN A 15 -4.79 15.87 -22.28
N ASP A 16 -5.07 14.96 -23.22
CA ASP A 16 -6.43 14.51 -23.54
C ASP A 16 -6.90 13.33 -22.67
N VAL A 17 -6.06 12.85 -21.73
CA VAL A 17 -6.38 11.73 -20.84
C VAL A 17 -7.49 12.14 -19.86
N THR A 18 -8.57 11.38 -19.85
CA THR A 18 -9.73 11.58 -18.97
C THR A 18 -9.64 10.74 -17.69
N GLU A 19 -10.52 11.02 -16.71
CA GLU A 19 -10.65 10.16 -15.52
C GLU A 19 -11.05 8.72 -15.88
N GLU A 20 -11.87 8.54 -16.91
CA GLU A 20 -12.27 7.22 -17.40
C GLU A 20 -11.07 6.45 -17.97
N ASP A 21 -10.18 7.13 -18.70
CA ASP A 21 -8.95 6.54 -19.22
C ASP A 21 -8.01 6.10 -18.08
N LEU A 22 -7.90 6.91 -17.02
CA LEU A 22 -7.09 6.57 -15.86
C LEU A 22 -7.63 5.33 -15.12
N LEU A 23 -8.96 5.22 -14.98
CA LEU A 23 -9.59 4.03 -14.40
C LEU A 23 -9.36 2.80 -15.28
N ALA A 24 -9.53 2.94 -16.60
CA ALA A 24 -9.27 1.85 -17.55
C ALA A 24 -7.81 1.38 -17.52
N ILE A 25 -6.85 2.29 -17.35
CA ILE A 25 -5.44 1.95 -17.17
C ILE A 25 -5.22 1.14 -15.88
N GLN A 26 -5.84 1.53 -14.77
CA GLN A 26 -5.74 0.79 -13.51
C GLN A 26 -6.31 -0.62 -13.64
N GLU A 27 -7.50 -0.76 -14.22
CA GLU A 27 -8.14 -2.05 -14.51
C GLU A 27 -7.28 -2.92 -15.45
N MET A 28 -6.65 -2.30 -16.44
CA MET A 28 -5.72 -2.99 -17.34
C MET A 28 -4.54 -3.59 -16.57
N PHE A 29 -3.91 -2.86 -15.65
CA PHE A 29 -2.80 -3.38 -14.84
C PHE A 29 -3.23 -4.60 -14.02
N VAL A 30 -4.37 -4.53 -13.34
CA VAL A 30 -4.91 -5.66 -12.56
C VAL A 30 -5.21 -6.85 -13.48
N THR A 31 -5.82 -6.60 -14.64
CA THR A 31 -6.11 -7.64 -15.63
C THR A 31 -4.82 -8.31 -16.14
N MET A 32 -3.81 -7.53 -16.51
CA MET A 32 -2.51 -8.06 -16.95
C MET A 32 -1.84 -8.90 -15.85
N PHE A 33 -1.93 -8.46 -14.61
CA PHE A 33 -1.44 -9.23 -13.47
C PHE A 33 -2.15 -10.58 -13.37
N VAL A 34 -3.48 -10.62 -13.41
CA VAL A 34 -4.26 -11.88 -13.39
C VAL A 34 -3.90 -12.78 -14.56
N LEU A 35 -3.85 -12.23 -15.78
CA LEU A 35 -3.48 -12.98 -16.98
C LEU A 35 -2.07 -13.57 -16.91
N SER A 36 -1.15 -12.94 -16.20
CA SER A 36 0.23 -13.42 -16.03
C SER A 36 0.35 -14.76 -15.30
N TYR A 37 -0.73 -15.23 -14.69
CA TYR A 37 -0.83 -16.55 -14.05
C TYR A 37 -1.33 -17.66 -15.00
N ASN A 38 -1.57 -17.33 -16.28
CA ASN A 38 -1.95 -18.30 -17.33
C ASN A 38 -3.18 -19.15 -16.94
N GLY A 39 -4.18 -18.52 -16.37
CA GLY A 39 -5.43 -19.18 -15.93
C GLY A 39 -5.29 -20.06 -14.67
N LYS A 40 -4.15 -20.02 -13.97
CA LYS A 40 -3.95 -20.77 -12.73
C LYS A 40 -4.26 -19.85 -11.53
N GLU A 41 -5.15 -20.30 -10.67
CA GLU A 41 -5.40 -19.63 -9.39
C GLU A 41 -4.21 -19.85 -8.43
N PRO A 42 -3.52 -18.78 -7.97
CA PRO A 42 -2.46 -18.93 -6.96
C PRO A 42 -3.04 -19.30 -5.60
N GLY A 43 -2.36 -20.14 -4.82
CA GLY A 43 -2.80 -20.46 -3.46
C GLY A 43 -2.72 -19.27 -2.51
N HIS A 44 -1.73 -18.40 -2.71
CA HIS A 44 -1.47 -17.22 -1.88
C HIS A 44 -0.79 -16.12 -2.70
N ILE A 45 -1.19 -14.88 -2.47
CA ILE A 45 -0.52 -13.66 -2.98
C ILE A 45 -0.35 -12.64 -1.85
N ILE A 46 0.68 -11.81 -1.97
CA ILE A 46 0.92 -10.68 -1.08
C ILE A 46 0.75 -9.38 -1.87
N LEU A 47 -0.19 -8.55 -1.45
CA LEU A 47 -0.31 -7.17 -1.93
C LEU A 47 0.63 -6.29 -1.12
N ASP A 48 1.78 -5.98 -1.68
CA ASP A 48 2.81 -5.16 -1.07
C ASP A 48 2.56 -3.70 -1.45
N CYS A 49 2.06 -2.94 -0.51
CA CYS A 49 1.59 -1.57 -0.71
C CYS A 49 2.65 -0.58 -0.22
N ASP A 50 3.01 0.36 -1.08
CA ASP A 50 3.96 1.41 -0.76
C ASP A 50 3.56 2.74 -1.41
N ASP A 51 3.74 3.83 -0.67
CA ASP A 51 3.59 5.19 -1.17
C ASP A 51 4.97 5.75 -1.52
N THR A 52 5.18 6.05 -2.77
CA THR A 52 6.47 6.54 -3.27
C THR A 52 6.44 8.05 -3.46
N ASN A 53 7.45 8.76 -2.95
CA ASN A 53 7.61 10.18 -3.23
C ASN A 53 8.07 10.42 -4.67
N VAL A 54 7.34 11.28 -5.39
CA VAL A 54 7.70 11.74 -6.73
C VAL A 54 7.76 13.25 -6.73
N ASP A 55 8.98 13.80 -6.65
CA ASP A 55 9.20 15.23 -6.67
C ASP A 55 8.71 15.84 -7.98
N THR A 56 8.07 17.00 -7.87
CA THR A 56 7.53 17.74 -9.01
C THR A 56 8.33 19.00 -9.25
N HIS A 57 8.49 19.33 -10.52
CA HIS A 57 9.19 20.53 -10.94
C HIS A 57 8.22 21.49 -11.65
N GLY A 58 8.20 22.73 -11.21
CA GLY A 58 7.27 23.74 -11.72
C GLY A 58 5.87 23.66 -11.11
N ALA A 59 4.92 24.40 -11.70
CA ALA A 59 3.54 24.49 -11.21
C ALA A 59 2.67 23.38 -11.82
N GLN A 60 2.85 22.16 -11.34
CA GLN A 60 2.00 21.02 -11.75
C GLN A 60 0.73 21.00 -10.90
N GLU A 61 -0.39 20.63 -11.52
CA GLU A 61 -1.68 20.53 -10.81
C GLU A 61 -1.63 19.45 -9.72
N LEU A 62 -2.38 19.68 -8.63
CA LEU A 62 -2.53 18.74 -7.52
C LEU A 62 -1.22 18.36 -6.80
N THR A 63 -0.11 19.05 -7.08
CA THR A 63 1.11 18.90 -6.28
C THR A 63 0.93 19.61 -4.95
N ILE A 64 1.42 18.99 -3.88
CA ILE A 64 1.33 19.53 -2.53
C ILE A 64 2.67 19.41 -1.85
N PHE A 65 3.02 20.44 -1.09
CA PHE A 65 4.20 20.42 -0.26
C PHE A 65 4.10 19.33 0.83
N ASN A 66 5.05 18.41 0.81
CA ASN A 66 5.19 17.37 1.82
C ASN A 66 6.36 17.71 2.73
N SER A 67 6.06 18.05 3.99
CA SER A 67 7.06 18.48 4.96
C SER A 67 8.05 17.38 5.38
N TYR A 68 7.73 16.12 5.16
CA TYR A 68 8.65 15.02 5.44
C TYR A 68 9.77 14.95 4.40
N TYR A 69 9.44 15.19 3.13
CA TYR A 69 10.40 15.19 2.02
C TYR A 69 10.95 16.59 1.69
N ASP A 70 10.40 17.63 2.33
CA ASP A 70 10.74 19.05 2.08
C ASP A 70 10.61 19.44 0.60
N SER A 71 9.59 18.91 -0.08
CA SER A 71 9.39 19.11 -1.52
C SER A 71 7.91 19.13 -1.90
N TYR A 72 7.61 19.76 -3.07
CA TYR A 72 6.34 19.58 -3.74
C TYR A 72 6.35 18.25 -4.49
N CYS A 73 5.36 17.39 -4.25
CA CYS A 73 5.37 16.05 -4.78
C CYS A 73 3.98 15.49 -5.04
N TYR A 74 3.96 14.38 -5.80
CA TYR A 74 2.92 13.39 -5.75
C TYR A 74 3.31 12.24 -4.84
N MET A 75 2.31 11.51 -4.34
CA MET A 75 2.49 10.30 -3.52
C MET A 75 1.74 9.13 -4.16
N PRO A 76 2.19 8.62 -5.33
CA PRO A 76 1.54 7.47 -5.93
C PRO A 76 1.57 6.27 -5.00
N LEU A 77 0.43 5.57 -4.93
CA LEU A 77 0.34 4.24 -4.34
C LEU A 77 0.77 3.22 -5.39
N LEU A 78 1.77 2.44 -5.07
CA LEU A 78 2.20 1.30 -5.86
C LEU A 78 1.88 0.01 -5.12
N VAL A 79 1.20 -0.91 -5.80
CA VAL A 79 0.93 -2.25 -5.26
C VAL A 79 1.65 -3.29 -6.10
N PHE A 80 2.55 -4.02 -5.46
CA PHE A 80 3.29 -5.12 -6.08
C PHE A 80 2.89 -6.45 -5.46
N GLU A 81 3.04 -7.53 -6.23
CA GLU A 81 2.95 -8.89 -5.67
C GLU A 81 4.27 -9.27 -5.01
N GLY A 82 4.23 -9.51 -3.70
CA GLY A 82 5.41 -9.59 -2.83
C GLY A 82 6.35 -10.77 -3.10
N HIS A 83 5.92 -11.84 -3.78
CA HIS A 83 6.78 -12.96 -4.14
C HIS A 83 7.43 -12.79 -5.52
N SER A 84 6.65 -12.34 -6.50
CA SER A 84 7.07 -12.24 -7.89
C SER A 84 7.63 -10.86 -8.26
N GLY A 85 7.34 -9.83 -7.45
CA GLY A 85 7.67 -8.44 -7.76
C GLY A 85 6.86 -7.85 -8.92
N LYS A 86 5.80 -8.51 -9.37
CA LYS A 86 4.94 -7.99 -10.44
C LYS A 86 4.11 -6.82 -9.95
N MET A 87 4.04 -5.76 -10.74
CA MET A 87 3.13 -4.65 -10.47
C MET A 87 1.67 -5.10 -10.64
N ILE A 88 0.84 -4.74 -9.67
CA ILE A 88 -0.60 -5.02 -9.67
C ILE A 88 -1.38 -3.74 -9.95
N LEU A 89 -1.05 -2.66 -9.25
CA LEU A 89 -1.76 -1.39 -9.35
C LEU A 89 -0.82 -0.21 -9.15
N PRO A 90 -0.67 0.68 -10.15
CA PRO A 90 -0.13 2.02 -9.98
C PRO A 90 -1.30 3.01 -9.83
N LEU A 91 -1.38 3.75 -8.73
CA LEU A 91 -2.39 4.78 -8.52
C LEU A 91 -1.74 6.11 -8.20
N LEU A 92 -1.83 7.06 -9.13
CA LEU A 92 -1.35 8.42 -8.89
C LEU A 92 -2.25 9.10 -7.85
N LYS A 93 -1.64 9.62 -6.80
CA LYS A 93 -2.30 10.39 -5.76
C LYS A 93 -1.63 11.75 -5.60
N PRO A 94 -2.40 12.82 -5.26
CA PRO A 94 -1.83 14.10 -4.83
C PRO A 94 -0.90 13.89 -3.62
N GLY A 95 0.08 14.76 -3.44
CA GLY A 95 1.03 14.74 -2.31
C GLY A 95 0.40 14.92 -0.92
N ARG A 96 -0.91 15.14 -0.85
CA ARG A 96 -1.70 15.27 0.39
C ARG A 96 -2.69 14.13 0.54
N ARG A 97 -2.94 13.71 1.78
CA ARG A 97 -4.08 12.85 2.09
C ARG A 97 -5.37 13.48 1.55
N ASN A 98 -5.88 12.95 0.47
CA ASN A 98 -7.19 13.32 -0.06
C ASN A 98 -8.24 12.39 0.58
N LYS A 99 -9.31 12.97 1.13
CA LYS A 99 -10.42 12.19 1.68
C LYS A 99 -11.14 11.35 0.61
N THR A 100 -11.01 11.73 -0.66
CA THR A 100 -11.61 11.03 -1.80
C THR A 100 -10.76 9.86 -2.33
N ALA A 101 -9.45 9.84 -2.05
CA ALA A 101 -8.58 8.70 -2.37
C ALA A 101 -8.35 7.89 -1.08
N ASN A 102 -9.40 7.29 -0.54
CA ASN A 102 -9.31 6.47 0.65
C ASN A 102 -8.58 5.16 0.30
N ILE A 103 -7.44 4.91 0.95
CA ILE A 103 -6.67 3.68 0.78
C ILE A 103 -7.55 2.44 1.04
N ALA A 104 -8.46 2.52 2.01
CA ALA A 104 -9.36 1.42 2.32
C ALA A 104 -10.26 1.08 1.12
N ASP A 105 -10.86 2.08 0.48
CA ASP A 105 -11.74 1.88 -0.67
C ASP A 105 -10.95 1.28 -1.86
N THR A 106 -9.74 1.78 -2.11
CA THR A 106 -8.87 1.26 -3.17
C THR A 106 -8.50 -0.20 -2.93
N LEU A 107 -8.12 -0.56 -1.71
CA LEU A 107 -7.76 -1.94 -1.38
C LEU A 107 -8.97 -2.87 -1.40
N GLN A 108 -10.14 -2.41 -0.96
CA GLN A 108 -11.38 -3.17 -1.03
C GLN A 108 -11.79 -3.44 -2.49
N TRP A 109 -11.71 -2.43 -3.35
CA TRP A 109 -11.95 -2.58 -4.78
C TRP A 109 -10.97 -3.58 -5.41
N LEU A 110 -9.66 -3.39 -5.20
CA LEU A 110 -8.63 -4.27 -5.74
C LEU A 110 -8.83 -5.73 -5.31
N ILE A 111 -9.08 -5.96 -4.02
CA ILE A 111 -9.33 -7.29 -3.48
C ILE A 111 -10.60 -7.91 -4.07
N THR A 112 -11.64 -7.11 -4.28
CA THR A 112 -12.89 -7.57 -4.90
C THR A 112 -12.64 -8.07 -6.33
N VAL A 113 -11.93 -7.28 -7.14
CA VAL A 113 -11.58 -7.66 -8.52
C VAL A 113 -10.71 -8.94 -8.54
N LEU A 114 -9.70 -9.02 -7.67
CA LEU A 114 -8.87 -10.21 -7.56
C LEU A 114 -9.66 -11.44 -7.08
N ARG A 115 -10.65 -11.26 -6.21
CA ARG A 115 -11.51 -12.32 -5.70
C ARG A 115 -12.45 -12.89 -6.77
N GLU A 116 -12.90 -12.05 -7.71
CA GLU A 116 -13.68 -12.52 -8.86
C GLU A 116 -12.85 -13.46 -9.74
N ALA A 117 -11.58 -13.14 -9.97
CA ALA A 117 -10.68 -13.99 -10.74
C ALA A 117 -10.22 -15.24 -9.96
N TRP A 118 -10.01 -15.11 -8.65
CA TRP A 118 -9.41 -16.11 -7.78
C TRP A 118 -10.19 -16.27 -6.45
N PRO A 119 -11.31 -17.02 -6.46
CA PRO A 119 -12.20 -17.14 -5.30
C PRO A 119 -11.57 -17.85 -4.09
N ASN A 120 -10.53 -18.64 -4.28
CA ASN A 120 -9.91 -19.43 -3.22
C ASN A 120 -8.54 -18.94 -2.74
N THR A 121 -7.95 -17.98 -3.41
CA THR A 121 -6.64 -17.42 -3.08
C THR A 121 -6.63 -16.77 -1.69
N ILE A 122 -5.62 -17.05 -0.89
CA ILE A 122 -5.34 -16.27 0.31
C ILE A 122 -4.67 -14.97 -0.13
N ILE A 123 -5.21 -13.83 0.27
CA ILE A 123 -4.66 -12.52 -0.04
C ILE A 123 -4.15 -11.89 1.26
N THR A 124 -2.85 -11.59 1.32
CA THR A 124 -2.25 -10.84 2.43
C THR A 124 -1.95 -9.42 1.97
N VAL A 125 -2.50 -8.43 2.64
CA VAL A 125 -2.12 -7.02 2.44
C VAL A 125 -0.98 -6.70 3.37
N ARG A 126 0.13 -6.19 2.82
CA ARG A 126 1.31 -5.75 3.57
C ARG A 126 1.62 -4.29 3.24
N GLY A 127 1.95 -3.51 4.27
CA GLY A 127 2.34 -2.12 4.11
C GLY A 127 2.92 -1.52 5.39
N ASP A 128 3.37 -0.30 5.32
CA ASP A 128 3.86 0.43 6.48
C ASP A 128 2.71 0.95 7.37
N SER A 129 3.00 1.86 8.29
CA SER A 129 1.99 2.43 9.20
C SER A 129 0.95 3.32 8.53
N HIS A 130 1.17 3.80 7.30
CA HIS A 130 0.18 4.54 6.52
C HIS A 130 -0.98 3.67 6.10
N PHE A 131 -0.74 2.36 5.93
CA PHE A 131 -1.74 1.37 5.55
C PHE A 131 -2.48 0.75 6.73
N CYS A 132 -2.13 1.13 7.97
CA CYS A 132 -2.86 0.75 9.17
C CYS A 132 -4.17 1.57 9.29
N SER A 133 -5.12 1.31 8.39
CA SER A 133 -6.45 1.92 8.37
C SER A 133 -7.43 1.05 9.13
N TYR A 134 -8.07 1.63 10.17
CA TYR A 134 -9.12 0.92 10.90
C TYR A 134 -10.28 0.50 9.99
N GLU A 135 -10.67 1.35 9.05
CA GLU A 135 -11.75 1.07 8.09
C GLU A 135 -11.43 -0.15 7.23
N PHE A 136 -10.17 -0.27 6.76
CA PHE A 136 -9.73 -1.45 6.03
C PHE A 136 -9.66 -2.69 6.92
N MET A 137 -9.09 -2.57 8.11
CA MET A 137 -8.94 -3.69 9.04
C MET A 137 -10.30 -4.25 9.49
N ASP A 138 -11.26 -3.36 9.82
CA ASP A 138 -12.62 -3.74 10.19
C ASP A 138 -13.31 -4.50 9.05
N TRP A 139 -13.22 -4.00 7.84
CA TRP A 139 -13.74 -4.69 6.66
C TRP A 139 -13.06 -6.04 6.43
N ALA A 140 -11.72 -6.07 6.45
CA ALA A 140 -10.93 -7.27 6.18
C ALA A 140 -11.19 -8.38 7.19
N PHE A 141 -11.47 -8.03 8.45
CA PHE A 141 -11.77 -8.98 9.52
C PHE A 141 -12.96 -9.88 9.19
N TYR A 142 -13.96 -9.35 8.49
CA TYR A 142 -15.15 -10.12 8.09
C TYR A 142 -14.98 -10.83 6.74
N GLN A 143 -13.86 -10.63 6.04
CA GLN A 143 -13.61 -11.28 4.76
C GLN A 143 -12.92 -12.62 4.95
N LYS A 144 -13.35 -13.62 4.18
CA LYS A 144 -12.66 -14.92 4.17
C LYS A 144 -11.34 -14.84 3.40
N LYS A 145 -10.28 -15.46 3.95
CA LYS A 145 -8.96 -15.56 3.31
C LYS A 145 -8.30 -14.22 3.01
N ILE A 146 -8.63 -13.19 3.78
CA ILE A 146 -7.92 -11.91 3.77
C ILE A 146 -7.13 -11.81 5.07
N LEU A 147 -5.84 -11.54 4.93
CA LEU A 147 -4.91 -11.28 6.03
C LEU A 147 -4.29 -9.90 5.83
N PHE A 148 -3.84 -9.27 6.90
CA PHE A 148 -3.09 -8.03 6.78
C PHE A 148 -1.93 -7.97 7.77
N VAL A 149 -0.84 -7.36 7.33
CA VAL A 149 0.38 -7.10 8.10
C VAL A 149 0.79 -5.67 7.84
N THR A 150 0.48 -4.78 8.77
CA THR A 150 0.82 -3.35 8.62
C THR A 150 1.66 -2.88 9.78
N GLY A 151 2.47 -1.85 9.54
CA GLY A 151 3.13 -1.12 10.61
C GLY A 151 2.08 -0.47 11.52
N LEU A 152 2.43 -0.25 12.77
CA LEU A 152 1.65 0.56 13.69
C LEU A 152 2.57 1.63 14.27
N SER A 153 2.18 2.90 14.12
CA SER A 153 2.97 4.01 14.67
C SER A 153 3.09 3.90 16.18
N ALA A 154 4.31 4.00 16.68
CA ALA A 154 4.58 3.97 18.11
C ALA A 154 3.82 5.09 18.83
N ASN A 155 3.20 4.75 19.95
CA ASN A 155 2.54 5.71 20.83
C ASN A 155 2.78 5.34 22.30
N SER A 156 2.45 6.23 23.22
CA SER A 156 2.70 6.04 24.66
C SER A 156 2.00 4.81 25.22
N ILE A 157 0.81 4.45 24.72
CA ILE A 157 0.05 3.28 25.19
C ILE A 157 0.77 2.00 24.77
N LEU A 158 1.20 1.89 23.51
CA LEU A 158 1.98 0.76 23.01
C LEU A 158 3.30 0.60 23.77
N LEU A 159 4.04 1.71 23.92
CA LEU A 159 5.33 1.69 24.63
C LEU A 159 5.19 1.39 26.14
N SER A 160 4.03 1.66 26.73
CA SER A 160 3.74 1.31 28.13
C SER A 160 3.31 -0.14 28.32
N ASN A 161 2.95 -0.85 27.25
CA ASN A 161 2.49 -2.23 27.34
C ASN A 161 3.57 -3.15 27.95
N PRO A 162 3.24 -3.98 28.95
CA PRO A 162 4.21 -4.84 29.62
C PRO A 162 4.96 -5.78 28.66
N VAL A 163 4.27 -6.37 27.68
CA VAL A 163 4.90 -7.25 26.67
C VAL A 163 5.90 -6.48 25.83
N VAL A 164 5.55 -5.28 25.37
CA VAL A 164 6.46 -4.43 24.57
C VAL A 164 7.69 -4.05 25.39
N LYS A 165 7.53 -3.63 26.66
CA LYS A 165 8.65 -3.32 27.55
C LYS A 165 9.57 -4.53 27.73
N GLN A 166 9.02 -5.69 27.99
CA GLN A 166 9.79 -6.92 28.15
C GLN A 166 10.61 -7.26 26.86
N LEU A 167 9.98 -7.15 25.70
CA LEU A 167 10.65 -7.39 24.42
C LEU A 167 11.79 -6.39 24.17
N ILE A 168 11.58 -5.12 24.50
CA ILE A 168 12.63 -4.09 24.37
C ILE A 168 13.83 -4.42 25.27
N GLU A 169 13.61 -4.80 26.53
CA GLU A 169 14.69 -5.17 27.45
C GLU A 169 15.43 -6.44 26.99
N GLN A 170 14.72 -7.43 26.46
CA GLN A 170 15.34 -8.63 25.88
C GLN A 170 16.22 -8.28 24.67
N VAL A 171 15.76 -7.40 23.78
CA VAL A 171 16.53 -6.96 22.61
C VAL A 171 17.80 -6.20 23.04
N LYS A 172 17.69 -5.30 24.03
CA LYS A 172 18.84 -4.57 24.56
C LYS A 172 19.88 -5.53 25.16
N HIS A 173 19.43 -6.44 26.01
CA HIS A 173 20.30 -7.43 26.63
C HIS A 173 21.03 -8.29 25.62
N ASP A 174 20.32 -8.82 24.61
CA ASP A 174 20.93 -9.63 23.56
C ASP A 174 21.91 -8.82 22.70
N TYR A 175 21.59 -7.53 22.42
CA TYR A 175 22.51 -6.66 21.69
C TYR A 175 23.79 -6.37 22.47
N GLU A 176 23.70 -6.17 23.78
CA GLU A 176 24.87 -5.99 24.66
C GLU A 176 25.77 -7.23 24.70
N LEU A 177 25.18 -8.43 24.63
CA LEU A 177 25.94 -9.68 24.66
C LEU A 177 26.59 -10.03 23.30
N PHE A 178 25.84 -9.84 22.22
CA PHE A 178 26.24 -10.38 20.91
C PHE A 178 26.72 -9.31 19.91
N HIS A 179 26.51 -8.03 20.20
CA HIS A 179 26.89 -6.89 19.35
C HIS A 179 26.39 -6.98 17.90
N HIS A 180 25.27 -7.65 17.66
CA HIS A 180 24.63 -7.71 16.35
C HIS A 180 23.11 -7.46 16.46
N PRO A 181 22.46 -6.98 15.40
CA PRO A 181 21.01 -6.76 15.38
C PRO A 181 20.24 -8.04 15.73
N CYS A 182 19.32 -7.94 16.68
CA CYS A 182 18.45 -9.04 17.08
C CYS A 182 16.99 -8.63 16.99
N ARG A 183 16.10 -9.62 16.87
CA ARG A 183 14.65 -9.42 16.82
C ARG A 183 13.99 -10.32 17.84
N LYS A 184 13.00 -9.77 18.54
CA LYS A 184 12.11 -10.53 19.44
C LYS A 184 10.67 -10.35 19.00
N PHE A 185 9.86 -11.36 19.21
CA PHE A 185 8.45 -11.38 18.85
C PHE A 185 7.61 -11.68 20.08
N GLY A 186 6.46 -11.08 20.14
CA GLY A 186 5.44 -11.34 21.15
C GLY A 186 4.08 -10.90 20.62
N SER A 187 3.00 -11.36 21.25
CA SER A 187 1.65 -11.00 20.87
C SER A 187 0.92 -10.40 22.07
N PHE A 188 0.09 -9.41 21.80
CA PHE A 188 -0.81 -8.79 22.77
C PHE A 188 -2.00 -8.17 22.05
N HIS A 189 -3.06 -7.93 22.77
CA HIS A 189 -4.23 -7.22 22.23
C HIS A 189 -4.04 -5.71 22.36
N TYR A 190 -4.37 -5.00 21.30
CA TYR A 190 -4.37 -3.54 21.27
C TYR A 190 -5.54 -3.03 20.45
N ALA A 191 -6.22 -2.02 20.98
CA ALA A 191 -7.17 -1.22 20.23
C ALA A 191 -6.94 0.25 20.53
N ALA A 192 -6.96 1.11 19.50
CA ALA A 192 -7.09 2.55 19.74
C ALA A 192 -8.48 2.88 20.25
N GLY A 193 -8.63 3.98 21.03
CA GLY A 193 -9.90 4.34 21.64
C GLY A 193 -11.08 4.54 20.68
N THR A 194 -10.78 4.72 19.37
CA THR A 194 -11.78 4.86 18.29
C THR A 194 -12.11 3.55 17.58
N TRP A 195 -11.38 2.47 17.85
CA TRP A 195 -11.61 1.17 17.23
C TRP A 195 -12.75 0.42 17.92
N LYS A 196 -13.60 -0.26 17.12
CA LYS A 196 -14.71 -1.06 17.64
C LYS A 196 -14.30 -2.50 17.94
N ILE A 197 -13.18 -2.94 17.36
CA ILE A 197 -12.58 -4.26 17.57
C ILE A 197 -11.11 -4.09 18.00
N ALA A 198 -10.58 -5.08 18.70
CA ALA A 198 -9.20 -5.11 19.18
C ALA A 198 -8.42 -6.26 18.55
#